data_9ba4152a7dc3b716f20c532a5d7b4a52
#
_entry.id   9ba4152a7dc3b716f20c532a5d7b4a52
#
_cell.length_a   1.000
_cell.length_b   1.000
_cell.length_c   1.000
_cell.angle_alpha   90.00
_cell.angle_beta   90.00
_cell.angle_gamma   90.00
#
_symmetry.space_group_name_H-M   'P 1'
#
loop_
_entity.id
_entity.type
_entity.pdbx_description
1 polymer ?
#
loop_
_entity_poly.entity_id
_entity_poly.type
_entity_poly.pdbx_seq_one_letter_code
_entity_poly.pdbx_strand_id
1 'polypeptide(L)'
;IRRRNADSWAPFYEQPFARSGQGKAWDGLTKYDLTRPNRWYWSRLRQFAEKGAEQGVLLYHENYFQHNILEAGAHWVDSPWRSANNINNTGFAEPVNFAGDKRIFVADMFYDVTHPVRRQLHRQYIRTCLNELADLPNVVQLVSSEYTGPLHFVQFWIDVIAEWEAETGRDALVALSATKDVQDAILDDSVRSKIVDIIDIRYWHYNTKELYAPKGGVNLAPRQHARKMRVGKVTYAEAYRAVSEYRLRYPEKAVTYYAQNYPAMAWAVAMAGGSCPQIKGVSEELLQAFARTVPMERKAGDVYEMVKSDTDIIIYSHSKSKFTIPVAAGKYMLKQVNVESGEECIIDNRLRISGQYEIPAASQEECVYWLHRL
;
A
#
# COMPACT_ATOMS: atom_id res chain seq x y z
N ILE A 1 14.93 1.04 11.23
CA ILE A 1 16.08 0.30 11.76
C ILE A 1 15.60 -0.51 12.96
N ARG A 2 15.64 -1.83 12.84
CA ARG A 2 15.01 -2.74 13.82
C ARG A 2 15.95 -3.22 14.93
N ARG A 3 17.23 -3.02 14.79
CA ARG A 3 18.24 -3.45 15.77
C ARG A 3 19.15 -2.31 16.14
N ARG A 4 19.38 -2.18 17.41
CA ARG A 4 20.18 -1.14 18.01
C ARG A 4 21.46 -1.73 18.53
N ASN A 5 22.45 -1.68 17.71
CA ASN A 5 23.83 -1.82 18.11
C ASN A 5 24.63 -0.66 17.50
N ALA A 6 25.81 -0.40 18.02
CA ALA A 6 26.63 0.71 17.57
C ALA A 6 26.89 0.69 16.05
N ASP A 7 27.06 -0.50 15.48
CA ASP A 7 27.39 -0.68 14.06
C ASP A 7 26.21 -0.39 13.12
N SER A 8 24.97 -0.56 13.61
CA SER A 8 23.77 -0.34 12.82
C SER A 8 23.29 1.12 12.83
N TRP A 9 23.84 1.94 13.72
CA TRP A 9 23.29 3.27 14.00
C TRP A 9 24.03 4.39 13.31
N ALA A 10 25.33 4.39 13.44
CA ALA A 10 26.17 5.39 12.81
C ALA A 10 26.60 4.89 11.41
N PRO A 11 26.50 5.69 10.39
CA PRO A 11 25.96 7.05 10.25
C PRO A 11 24.48 7.10 9.83
N PHE A 12 23.71 6.00 9.92
CA PHE A 12 22.40 5.85 9.30
C PHE A 12 21.23 6.23 10.21
N TYR A 13 21.52 6.58 11.45
CA TYR A 13 20.50 6.90 12.43
C TYR A 13 20.27 8.41 12.51
N GLU A 14 19.43 8.89 11.64
CA GLU A 14 18.96 10.26 11.67
C GLU A 14 17.43 10.28 11.77
N GLN A 15 16.92 11.32 12.41
CA GLN A 15 15.50 11.57 12.56
C GLN A 15 15.08 12.76 11.69
N PRO A 16 13.79 12.86 11.34
CA PRO A 16 13.31 13.96 10.50
C PRO A 16 13.36 15.34 11.17
N PHE A 17 13.67 15.38 12.47
CA PHE A 17 13.72 16.60 13.28
C PHE A 17 15.16 16.98 13.65
N ALA A 18 15.45 18.27 13.67
CA ALA A 18 16.75 18.78 14.06
C ALA A 18 16.98 18.70 15.58
N ARG A 19 18.24 18.62 15.97
CA ARG A 19 18.63 18.77 17.38
C ARG A 19 18.51 20.23 17.81
N SER A 20 18.00 20.46 19.03
CA SER A 20 17.74 21.80 19.56
C SER A 20 18.97 22.54 20.09
N GLY A 21 20.02 21.81 20.41
CA GLY A 21 21.15 22.34 21.20
C GLY A 21 20.93 22.35 22.72
N GLN A 22 19.73 21.93 23.21
CA GLN A 22 19.34 22.00 24.61
C GLN A 22 19.13 20.62 25.24
N GLY A 23 19.39 20.49 26.51
CA GLY A 23 19.16 19.28 27.31
C GLY A 23 19.85 18.04 26.76
N LYS A 24 19.47 16.86 27.27
CA LYS A 24 19.96 15.57 26.79
C LYS A 24 18.79 14.63 26.48
N ALA A 25 18.83 14.00 25.32
CA ALA A 25 17.95 12.93 24.94
C ALA A 25 18.50 11.58 25.40
N TRP A 26 17.80 10.48 25.09
CA TRP A 26 18.15 9.11 25.46
C TRP A 26 19.57 8.68 25.03
N ASP A 27 20.08 9.22 23.94
CA ASP A 27 21.39 8.94 23.35
C ASP A 27 22.52 9.83 23.88
N GLY A 28 22.20 10.70 24.85
CA GLY A 28 23.14 11.66 25.43
C GLY A 28 23.41 12.91 24.57
N LEU A 29 22.87 12.97 23.34
CA LEU A 29 22.92 14.16 22.50
C LEU A 29 21.84 15.17 22.94
N THR A 30 21.86 16.36 22.35
CA THR A 30 20.82 17.36 22.66
C THR A 30 19.43 16.90 22.19
N LYS A 31 18.38 17.33 22.88
CA LYS A 31 17.00 17.00 22.57
C LYS A 31 16.62 17.48 21.16
N TYR A 32 15.61 16.85 20.60
CA TYR A 32 15.03 17.27 19.32
C TYR A 32 14.16 18.54 19.47
N ASP A 33 14.09 19.29 18.41
CA ASP A 33 13.08 20.34 18.22
C ASP A 33 12.15 19.87 17.11
N LEU A 34 10.92 19.44 17.45
CA LEU A 34 9.93 18.91 16.53
C LEU A 34 9.37 19.97 15.57
N THR A 35 9.69 21.25 15.77
CA THR A 35 9.32 22.34 14.87
C THR A 35 10.36 22.60 13.78
N ARG A 36 11.52 21.95 13.86
CA ARG A 36 12.64 22.18 12.94
C ARG A 36 13.01 20.92 12.16
N PRO A 37 12.91 20.94 10.81
CA PRO A 37 13.32 19.79 10.00
C PRO A 37 14.85 19.59 10.06
N ASN A 38 15.26 18.32 10.07
CA ASN A 38 16.65 17.93 9.90
C ASN A 38 17.01 17.96 8.42
N ARG A 39 17.74 18.98 8.00
CA ARG A 39 18.11 19.20 6.60
C ARG A 39 18.86 18.03 5.98
N TRP A 40 19.72 17.38 6.75
CA TRP A 40 20.47 16.23 6.28
C TRP A 40 19.55 15.03 5.99
N TYR A 41 18.63 14.74 6.90
CA TYR A 41 17.64 13.64 6.74
C TYR A 41 16.81 13.83 5.48
N TRP A 42 16.20 15.00 5.33
CA TRP A 42 15.30 15.30 4.21
C TRP A 42 16.04 15.33 2.88
N SER A 43 17.23 15.92 2.83
CA SER A 43 18.05 15.96 1.61
C SER A 43 18.48 14.53 1.17
N ARG A 44 18.81 13.64 2.12
CA ARG A 44 19.18 12.26 1.81
C ARG A 44 17.95 11.43 1.36
N LEU A 45 16.81 11.62 2.00
CA LEU A 45 15.57 10.95 1.59
C LEU A 45 15.12 11.40 0.20
N ARG A 46 15.24 12.71 -0.09
CA ARG A 46 14.95 13.25 -1.41
C ARG A 46 15.88 12.68 -2.49
N GLN A 47 17.18 12.65 -2.26
CA GLN A 47 18.14 12.02 -3.18
C GLN A 47 17.83 10.54 -3.44
N PHE A 48 17.40 9.82 -2.40
CA PHE A 48 16.98 8.43 -2.54
C PHE A 48 15.71 8.30 -3.41
N ALA A 49 14.73 9.16 -3.20
CA ALA A 49 13.50 9.19 -3.99
C ALA A 49 13.77 9.56 -5.47
N GLU A 50 14.62 10.55 -5.73
CA GLU A 50 15.04 10.96 -7.08
C GLU A 50 15.75 9.81 -7.81
N LYS A 51 16.65 9.10 -7.13
CA LYS A 51 17.30 7.90 -7.68
C LYS A 51 16.30 6.76 -7.95
N GLY A 52 15.30 6.61 -7.08
CA GLY A 52 14.19 5.69 -7.29
C GLY A 52 13.40 6.04 -8.55
N ALA A 53 13.09 7.31 -8.75
CA ALA A 53 12.37 7.79 -9.93
C ALA A 53 13.12 7.46 -11.24
N GLU A 54 14.43 7.67 -11.29
CA GLU A 54 15.29 7.31 -12.44
C GLU A 54 15.21 5.83 -12.81
N GLN A 55 14.85 4.97 -11.86
CA GLN A 55 14.74 3.51 -12.02
C GLN A 55 13.28 3.02 -12.08
N GLY A 56 12.29 3.92 -12.15
CA GLY A 56 10.88 3.55 -12.15
C GLY A 56 10.38 2.98 -10.83
N VAL A 57 11.04 3.27 -9.70
CA VAL A 57 10.68 2.78 -8.38
C VAL A 57 9.76 3.76 -7.65
N LEU A 58 8.60 3.27 -7.20
CA LEU A 58 7.73 4.04 -6.30
C LEU A 58 8.23 3.96 -4.86
N LEU A 59 8.27 5.10 -4.19
CA LEU A 59 8.58 5.22 -2.77
C LEU A 59 7.30 5.45 -1.96
N TYR A 60 6.88 4.47 -1.18
CA TYR A 60 5.82 4.63 -0.19
C TYR A 60 6.40 5.25 1.08
N HIS A 61 6.18 6.55 1.26
CA HIS A 61 6.69 7.32 2.39
C HIS A 61 5.73 7.25 3.57
N GLU A 62 6.02 6.37 4.55
CA GLU A 62 5.27 6.31 5.81
C GLU A 62 5.57 7.56 6.63
N ASN A 63 4.58 8.43 6.84
CA ASN A 63 4.74 9.63 7.67
C ASN A 63 5.01 9.23 9.13
N TYR A 64 4.37 8.14 9.59
CA TYR A 64 4.55 7.63 10.95
C TYR A 64 4.87 6.14 10.93
N PHE A 65 5.92 5.77 11.62
CA PHE A 65 6.29 4.38 11.78
C PHE A 65 5.60 3.80 13.02
N GLN A 66 4.55 3.02 12.83
CA GLN A 66 3.67 2.56 13.91
C GLN A 66 4.38 1.75 15.01
N HIS A 67 5.45 1.02 14.70
CA HIS A 67 6.25 0.35 15.71
C HIS A 67 6.78 1.29 16.79
N ASN A 68 7.08 2.55 16.45
CA ASN A 68 7.60 3.53 17.40
C ASN A 68 6.61 3.91 18.48
N ILE A 69 5.32 3.73 18.23
CA ILE A 69 4.24 4.14 19.14
C ILE A 69 3.49 2.97 19.76
N LEU A 70 3.66 1.76 19.24
CA LEU A 70 2.97 0.56 19.75
C LEU A 70 3.88 -0.40 20.50
N GLU A 71 5.18 -0.37 20.25
CA GLU A 71 6.12 -1.30 20.86
C GLU A 71 7.07 -0.60 21.84
N ALA A 72 7.20 -1.21 23.01
CA ALA A 72 8.10 -0.76 24.05
C ALA A 72 9.60 -0.95 23.71
N GLY A 73 10.42 -0.49 24.58
CA GLY A 73 11.85 -0.69 24.55
C GLY A 73 12.50 0.13 23.46
N ALA A 74 13.07 -0.58 22.49
CA ALA A 74 13.93 0.05 21.53
C ALA A 74 13.24 1.10 20.63
N HIS A 75 11.94 1.01 20.38
CA HIS A 75 11.29 1.88 19.37
C HIS A 75 10.77 3.20 19.94
N TRP A 76 10.12 3.18 21.10
CA TRP A 76 9.67 4.42 21.73
C TRP A 76 10.79 5.16 22.46
N VAL A 77 11.77 4.45 23.02
CA VAL A 77 12.86 5.04 23.81
C VAL A 77 13.60 6.14 23.04
N ASP A 78 13.83 5.95 21.76
CA ASP A 78 14.54 6.91 20.92
C ASP A 78 13.65 7.73 19.99
N SER A 79 12.34 7.54 20.07
CA SER A 79 11.41 8.36 19.29
C SER A 79 11.58 9.84 19.63
N PRO A 80 11.72 10.73 18.64
CA PRO A 80 11.75 12.17 18.88
C PRO A 80 10.51 12.71 19.59
N TRP A 81 9.35 12.05 19.39
CA TRP A 81 8.08 12.42 20.00
C TRP A 81 8.01 12.18 21.50
N ARG A 82 8.84 11.28 22.04
CA ARG A 82 8.92 11.01 23.47
C ARG A 82 9.28 12.29 24.23
N SER A 83 8.56 12.63 25.31
CA SER A 83 8.76 13.86 26.09
C SER A 83 10.19 14.04 26.59
N ALA A 84 10.86 12.94 26.98
CA ALA A 84 12.27 12.99 27.38
C ALA A 84 13.23 13.38 26.23
N ASN A 85 12.84 13.18 24.97
CA ASN A 85 13.71 13.38 23.82
C ASN A 85 13.52 14.71 23.07
N ASN A 86 12.50 15.50 23.39
CA ASN A 86 12.25 16.77 22.73
C ASN A 86 12.09 17.94 23.70
N ILE A 87 12.07 19.15 23.16
CA ILE A 87 11.88 20.41 23.92
C ILE A 87 10.45 20.96 23.79
N ASN A 88 9.53 20.25 23.11
CA ASN A 88 8.26 20.80 22.63
C ASN A 88 7.06 20.49 23.54
N ASN A 89 7.28 19.98 24.76
CA ASN A 89 6.23 19.69 25.73
C ASN A 89 5.10 18.80 25.17
N THR A 90 5.45 17.69 24.54
CA THR A 90 4.49 16.77 23.92
C THR A 90 3.54 16.10 24.91
N GLY A 91 3.85 16.10 26.20
CA GLY A 91 2.96 15.66 27.28
C GLY A 91 2.78 14.15 27.40
N PHE A 92 3.66 13.35 26.74
CA PHE A 92 3.65 11.90 26.96
C PHE A 92 4.22 11.54 28.33
N ALA A 93 3.59 10.53 28.95
CA ALA A 93 4.02 10.06 30.28
C ALA A 93 5.45 9.52 30.29
N GLU A 94 6.17 9.79 31.38
CA GLU A 94 7.51 9.30 31.63
C GLU A 94 7.61 8.70 33.04
N PRO A 95 8.03 7.43 33.19
CA PRO A 95 8.19 6.46 32.10
C PRO A 95 6.86 6.08 31.45
N VAL A 96 6.91 5.54 30.21
CA VAL A 96 5.69 5.06 29.55
C VAL A 96 5.13 3.83 30.27
N ASN A 97 3.81 3.73 30.29
CA ASN A 97 3.13 2.55 30.82
C ASN A 97 3.26 1.37 29.86
N PHE A 98 3.61 0.22 30.39
CA PHE A 98 3.68 -1.03 29.64
C PHE A 98 2.33 -1.74 29.63
N ALA A 99 1.93 -2.23 28.45
CA ALA A 99 0.74 -3.03 28.25
C ALA A 99 1.00 -4.56 28.31
N GLY A 100 2.19 -4.98 28.75
CA GLY A 100 2.67 -6.35 28.63
C GLY A 100 3.16 -6.68 27.21
N ASP A 101 3.82 -7.83 27.06
CA ASP A 101 4.34 -8.33 25.76
C ASP A 101 5.09 -7.24 24.93
N LYS A 102 5.91 -6.42 25.61
CA LYS A 102 6.68 -5.30 25.04
C LYS A 102 5.84 -4.19 24.39
N ARG A 103 4.56 -4.14 24.61
CA ARG A 103 3.70 -3.04 24.14
C ARG A 103 3.65 -1.91 25.15
N ILE A 104 3.32 -0.71 24.65
CA ILE A 104 3.14 0.50 25.44
C ILE A 104 1.78 1.16 25.14
N PHE A 105 1.24 1.87 26.11
CA PHE A 105 0.01 2.63 25.96
C PHE A 105 0.31 4.08 25.56
N VAL A 106 0.92 4.28 24.39
CA VAL A 106 1.22 5.61 23.87
C VAL A 106 0.30 5.99 22.70
N ALA A 107 -0.19 4.99 21.96
CA ALA A 107 -0.93 5.20 20.73
C ALA A 107 -2.17 6.08 20.91
N ASP A 108 -2.96 5.88 21.96
CA ASP A 108 -4.15 6.69 22.22
C ASP A 108 -3.80 8.16 22.43
N MET A 109 -2.74 8.43 23.16
CA MET A 109 -2.23 9.80 23.34
C MET A 109 -1.60 10.35 22.07
N PHE A 110 -0.89 9.51 21.31
CA PHE A 110 -0.22 9.92 20.08
C PHE A 110 -1.21 10.35 19.01
N TYR A 111 -2.28 9.60 18.86
CA TYR A 111 -3.35 9.88 17.90
C TYR A 111 -4.40 10.88 18.40
N ASP A 112 -4.28 11.35 19.66
CA ASP A 112 -5.17 12.38 20.20
C ASP A 112 -4.83 13.76 19.63
N VAL A 113 -5.55 14.15 18.60
CA VAL A 113 -5.45 15.47 17.95
C VAL A 113 -6.28 16.55 18.65
N THR A 114 -6.91 16.27 19.79
CA THR A 114 -7.56 17.30 20.62
C THR A 114 -6.55 18.04 21.48
N HIS A 115 -5.41 17.42 21.78
CA HIS A 115 -4.34 18.07 22.53
C HIS A 115 -3.63 19.14 21.66
N PRO A 116 -3.67 20.42 22.03
CA PRO A 116 -3.30 21.52 21.13
C PRO A 116 -1.84 21.45 20.65
N VAL A 117 -0.91 21.13 21.55
CA VAL A 117 0.53 21.02 21.19
C VAL A 117 0.75 19.88 20.21
N ARG A 118 0.24 18.67 20.50
CA ARG A 118 0.41 17.52 19.61
C ARG A 118 -0.27 17.75 18.25
N ARG A 119 -1.48 18.32 18.24
CA ARG A 119 -2.18 18.68 17.00
C ARG A 119 -1.34 19.59 16.11
N GLN A 120 -0.77 20.65 16.67
CA GLN A 120 0.07 21.58 15.91
C GLN A 120 1.35 20.92 15.39
N LEU A 121 2.02 20.11 16.21
CA LEU A 121 3.22 19.39 15.82
C LEU A 121 2.94 18.36 14.72
N HIS A 122 1.83 17.62 14.81
CA HIS A 122 1.41 16.70 13.75
C HIS A 122 1.13 17.46 12.46
N ARG A 123 0.35 18.53 12.50
CA ARG A 123 0.07 19.38 11.33
C ARG A 123 1.38 19.86 10.67
N GLN A 124 2.30 20.39 11.46
CA GLN A 124 3.57 20.87 10.95
C GLN A 124 4.41 19.75 10.35
N TYR A 125 4.45 18.59 10.97
CA TYR A 125 5.20 17.44 10.48
C TYR A 125 4.65 16.89 9.16
N ILE A 126 3.33 16.73 9.05
CA ILE A 126 2.66 16.31 7.81
C ILE A 126 3.00 17.29 6.68
N ARG A 127 2.86 18.59 6.93
CA ARG A 127 3.22 19.64 5.95
C ARG A 127 4.71 19.61 5.58
N THR A 128 5.59 19.27 6.51
CA THR A 128 7.02 19.09 6.21
C THR A 128 7.23 17.91 5.25
N CYS A 129 6.56 16.77 5.48
CA CYS A 129 6.62 15.63 4.56
C CYS A 129 6.20 16.03 3.12
N LEU A 130 5.11 16.78 3.01
CA LEU A 130 4.60 17.27 1.73
C LEU A 130 5.55 18.27 1.06
N ASN A 131 6.03 19.26 1.81
CA ASN A 131 6.95 20.28 1.28
C ASN A 131 8.25 19.69 0.76
N GLU A 132 8.76 18.66 1.41
CA GLU A 132 10.05 18.05 1.06
C GLU A 132 9.94 17.03 -0.09
N LEU A 133 8.76 16.40 -0.30
CA LEU A 133 8.66 15.24 -1.18
C LEU A 133 7.51 15.25 -2.19
N ALA A 134 6.47 16.08 -2.03
CA ALA A 134 5.27 15.97 -2.88
C ALA A 134 5.47 16.48 -4.33
N ASP A 135 6.59 17.08 -4.65
CA ASP A 135 6.97 17.41 -6.03
C ASP A 135 7.62 16.24 -6.79
N LEU A 136 7.91 15.15 -6.11
CA LEU A 136 8.48 13.94 -6.69
C LEU A 136 7.37 12.98 -7.12
N PRO A 137 7.22 12.68 -8.43
CA PRO A 137 6.07 11.94 -8.96
C PRO A 137 6.02 10.46 -8.54
N ASN A 138 7.11 9.96 -7.98
CA ASN A 138 7.24 8.59 -7.50
C ASN A 138 7.09 8.44 -5.98
N VAL A 139 6.72 9.51 -5.26
CA VAL A 139 6.56 9.45 -3.81
C VAL A 139 5.09 9.43 -3.43
N VAL A 140 4.68 8.33 -2.81
CA VAL A 140 3.32 8.12 -2.29
C VAL A 140 3.32 8.40 -0.79
N GLN A 141 2.48 9.32 -0.33
CA GLN A 141 2.31 9.64 1.08
C GLN A 141 1.31 8.68 1.73
N LEU A 142 1.61 8.15 2.91
CA LEU A 142 0.67 7.37 3.71
C LEU A 142 0.92 7.59 5.20
N VAL A 143 -0.10 7.38 6.02
CA VAL A 143 0.05 7.50 7.48
C VAL A 143 1.09 6.49 7.98
N SER A 144 0.86 5.21 7.67
CA SER A 144 1.75 4.08 7.90
C SER A 144 1.26 2.89 7.08
N SER A 145 2.17 2.04 6.62
CA SER A 145 1.80 0.80 5.92
C SER A 145 1.18 -0.25 6.84
N GLU A 146 1.31 -0.07 8.14
CA GLU A 146 0.81 -0.99 9.18
C GLU A 146 -0.23 -0.31 10.11
N TYR A 147 -0.97 0.66 9.58
CA TYR A 147 -1.87 1.48 10.40
C TYR A 147 -3.11 0.72 10.86
N THR A 148 -3.27 0.59 12.17
CA THR A 148 -4.45 0.07 12.86
C THR A 148 -5.00 1.09 13.89
N GLY A 149 -4.61 2.33 13.72
CA GLY A 149 -5.01 3.45 14.55
C GLY A 149 -6.45 3.92 14.27
N PRO A 150 -6.90 4.97 14.96
CA PRO A 150 -8.28 5.44 14.91
C PRO A 150 -8.59 6.25 13.64
N LEU A 151 -9.85 6.20 13.22
CA LEU A 151 -10.39 6.95 12.08
C LEU A 151 -10.12 8.47 12.18
N HIS A 152 -10.33 9.08 13.36
CA HIS A 152 -10.19 10.53 13.52
C HIS A 152 -8.78 11.04 13.22
N PHE A 153 -7.74 10.23 13.41
CA PHE A 153 -6.38 10.62 13.07
C PHE A 153 -6.14 10.60 11.56
N VAL A 154 -6.71 9.61 10.85
CA VAL A 154 -6.66 9.58 9.37
C VAL A 154 -7.44 10.75 8.78
N GLN A 155 -8.62 11.06 9.33
CA GLN A 155 -9.39 12.23 8.93
C GLN A 155 -8.57 13.52 9.10
N PHE A 156 -7.95 13.71 10.25
CA PHE A 156 -7.07 14.86 10.50
C PHE A 156 -5.89 14.90 9.53
N TRP A 157 -5.26 13.77 9.26
CA TRP A 157 -4.13 13.68 8.34
C TRP A 157 -4.52 14.09 6.92
N ILE A 158 -5.65 13.58 6.41
CA ILE A 158 -6.20 13.94 5.10
C ILE A 158 -6.62 15.43 5.06
N ASP A 159 -7.25 15.94 6.11
CA ASP A 159 -7.65 17.34 6.18
C ASP A 159 -6.43 18.28 6.08
N VAL A 160 -5.31 17.92 6.71
CA VAL A 160 -4.05 18.69 6.61
C VAL A 160 -3.46 18.63 5.20
N ILE A 161 -3.59 17.50 4.50
CA ILE A 161 -3.16 17.40 3.08
C ILE A 161 -4.05 18.28 2.20
N ALA A 162 -5.36 18.17 2.34
CA ALA A 162 -6.32 18.99 1.58
C ALA A 162 -6.09 20.50 1.75
N GLU A 163 -5.84 20.94 2.99
CA GLU A 163 -5.48 22.33 3.27
C GLU A 163 -4.16 22.72 2.58
N TRP A 164 -3.15 21.85 2.62
CA TRP A 164 -1.87 22.11 1.98
C TRP A 164 -1.99 22.18 0.44
N GLU A 165 -2.77 21.30 -0.17
CA GLU A 165 -3.06 21.31 -1.62
C GLU A 165 -3.77 22.60 -2.03
N ALA A 166 -4.80 22.99 -1.27
CA ALA A 166 -5.55 24.22 -1.52
C ALA A 166 -4.68 25.49 -1.40
N GLU A 167 -3.75 25.51 -0.45
CA GLU A 167 -2.85 26.66 -0.22
C GLU A 167 -1.73 26.76 -1.25
N THR A 168 -1.22 25.61 -1.72
CA THR A 168 -0.04 25.56 -2.58
C THR A 168 -0.34 25.40 -4.07
N GLY A 169 -1.56 24.93 -4.41
CA GLY A 169 -1.93 24.53 -5.76
C GLY A 169 -1.17 23.29 -6.27
N ARG A 170 -0.61 22.49 -5.36
CA ARG A 170 0.13 21.25 -5.66
C ARG A 170 -0.67 20.07 -5.15
N ASP A 171 -0.61 18.96 -5.86
CA ASP A 171 -1.24 17.71 -5.48
C ASP A 171 -0.20 16.74 -4.89
N ALA A 172 -0.58 16.00 -3.85
CA ALA A 172 0.21 14.92 -3.29
C ALA A 172 -0.35 13.57 -3.74
N LEU A 173 0.49 12.60 -4.05
CA LEU A 173 0.04 11.24 -4.30
C LEU A 173 -0.22 10.53 -2.97
N VAL A 174 -1.47 10.21 -2.66
CA VAL A 174 -1.94 9.77 -1.33
C VAL A 174 -2.44 8.33 -1.35
N ALA A 175 -1.87 7.47 -0.51
CA ALA A 175 -2.35 6.10 -0.30
C ALA A 175 -3.06 5.96 1.06
N LEU A 176 -4.22 5.31 1.03
CA LEU A 176 -4.99 4.94 2.21
C LEU A 176 -4.70 3.48 2.59
N SER A 177 -3.70 3.28 3.45
CA SER A 177 -3.32 1.98 4.00
C SER A 177 -3.79 1.91 5.45
N ALA A 178 -4.97 1.33 5.69
CA ALA A 178 -5.62 1.28 7.00
C ALA A 178 -6.46 0.00 7.16
N THR A 179 -7.13 -0.15 8.30
CA THR A 179 -8.14 -1.18 8.49
C THR A 179 -9.36 -0.91 7.60
N LYS A 180 -10.12 -1.96 7.27
CA LYS A 180 -11.22 -1.85 6.30
C LYS A 180 -12.28 -0.82 6.70
N ASP A 181 -12.67 -0.80 7.96
CA ASP A 181 -13.66 0.14 8.49
C ASP A 181 -13.20 1.61 8.39
N VAL A 182 -11.90 1.85 8.59
CA VAL A 182 -11.30 3.18 8.39
C VAL A 182 -11.23 3.53 6.90
N GLN A 183 -10.83 2.57 6.05
CA GLN A 183 -10.82 2.79 4.60
C GLN A 183 -12.22 3.12 4.08
N ASP A 184 -13.22 2.30 4.42
CA ASP A 184 -14.60 2.51 3.98
C ASP A 184 -15.14 3.87 4.46
N ALA A 185 -14.91 4.24 5.72
CA ALA A 185 -15.37 5.52 6.27
C ALA A 185 -14.73 6.74 5.58
N ILE A 186 -13.46 6.67 5.20
CA ILE A 186 -12.79 7.75 4.45
C ILE A 186 -13.29 7.80 3.01
N LEU A 187 -13.45 6.66 2.36
CA LEU A 187 -13.86 6.58 0.96
C LEU A 187 -15.34 6.96 0.78
N ASP A 188 -16.19 6.74 1.79
CA ASP A 188 -17.59 7.16 1.79
C ASP A 188 -17.77 8.66 2.09
N ASP A 189 -16.75 9.32 2.61
CA ASP A 189 -16.73 10.77 2.78
C ASP A 189 -16.41 11.45 1.44
N SER A 190 -17.40 12.10 0.85
CA SER A 190 -17.30 12.70 -0.50
C SER A 190 -16.25 13.83 -0.62
N VAL A 191 -15.79 14.38 0.50
CA VAL A 191 -14.76 15.42 0.54
C VAL A 191 -13.39 14.75 0.67
N ARG A 192 -13.18 13.93 1.70
CA ARG A 192 -11.90 13.29 1.99
C ARG A 192 -11.51 12.23 0.96
N SER A 193 -12.49 11.55 0.39
CA SER A 193 -12.24 10.56 -0.67
C SER A 193 -11.50 11.17 -1.88
N LYS A 194 -11.71 12.44 -2.18
CA LYS A 194 -11.05 13.11 -3.32
C LYS A 194 -9.54 13.25 -3.17
N ILE A 195 -9.05 13.26 -1.93
CA ILE A 195 -7.62 13.39 -1.61
C ILE A 195 -6.90 12.02 -1.75
N VAL A 196 -7.64 10.92 -1.72
CA VAL A 196 -7.07 9.58 -1.80
C VAL A 196 -6.95 9.13 -3.25
N ASP A 197 -5.75 8.78 -3.70
CA ASP A 197 -5.47 8.27 -5.04
C ASP A 197 -5.37 6.75 -5.06
N ILE A 198 -4.83 6.16 -4.00
CA ILE A 198 -4.50 4.74 -3.90
C ILE A 198 -5.18 4.13 -2.68
N ILE A 199 -5.93 3.06 -2.90
CA ILE A 199 -6.47 2.21 -1.83
C ILE A 199 -5.51 1.04 -1.65
N ASP A 200 -4.79 1.00 -0.53
CA ASP A 200 -3.78 -0.03 -0.26
C ASP A 200 -4.32 -1.06 0.74
N ILE A 201 -4.61 -2.26 0.24
CA ILE A 201 -5.18 -3.36 1.04
C ILE A 201 -4.06 -4.15 1.70
N ARG A 202 -3.88 -4.00 3.02
CA ARG A 202 -2.85 -4.70 3.79
C ARG A 202 -3.34 -5.39 5.04
N TYR A 203 -4.24 -4.74 5.78
CA TYR A 203 -4.61 -5.17 7.12
C TYR A 203 -6.00 -5.78 7.24
N TRP A 204 -6.55 -6.17 6.11
CA TRP A 204 -7.75 -6.99 6.08
C TRP A 204 -7.70 -7.92 4.86
N HIS A 205 -8.46 -8.99 4.90
CA HIS A 205 -8.58 -9.93 3.80
C HIS A 205 -9.85 -10.77 3.95
N TYR A 206 -10.33 -11.28 2.84
CA TYR A 206 -11.30 -12.35 2.86
C TYR A 206 -10.60 -13.69 3.09
N ASN A 207 -11.29 -14.60 3.76
CA ASN A 207 -10.98 -16.02 3.77
C ASN A 207 -12.23 -16.79 3.35
N THR A 208 -12.14 -18.13 3.15
CA THR A 208 -13.23 -18.94 2.59
C THR A 208 -14.59 -18.78 3.26
N LYS A 209 -14.66 -18.27 4.48
CA LYS A 209 -15.88 -18.19 5.28
C LYS A 209 -16.25 -16.77 5.70
N GLU A 210 -15.28 -15.91 5.90
CA GLU A 210 -15.50 -14.63 6.56
C GLU A 210 -14.51 -13.56 6.13
N LEU A 211 -14.84 -12.33 6.46
CA LEU A 211 -13.94 -11.18 6.36
C LEU A 211 -13.11 -11.09 7.64
N TYR A 212 -11.80 -11.18 7.52
CA TYR A 212 -10.89 -10.77 8.58
C TYR A 212 -10.61 -9.27 8.42
N ALA A 213 -11.17 -8.46 9.30
CA ALA A 213 -10.98 -7.01 9.30
C ALA A 213 -10.93 -6.50 10.75
N PRO A 214 -9.74 -6.28 11.32
CA PRO A 214 -9.62 -5.66 12.64
C PRO A 214 -10.18 -4.24 12.58
N LYS A 215 -10.76 -3.78 13.68
CA LYS A 215 -11.28 -2.42 13.79
C LYS A 215 -10.15 -1.40 13.93
N GLY A 216 -10.34 -0.23 13.35
CA GLY A 216 -9.50 0.93 13.58
C GLY A 216 -9.53 1.38 15.03
N GLY A 217 -8.40 1.87 15.53
CA GLY A 217 -8.25 2.27 16.94
C GLY A 217 -7.90 1.13 17.91
N VAL A 218 -7.84 -0.13 17.42
CA VAL A 218 -7.38 -1.27 18.26
C VAL A 218 -5.88 -1.21 18.52
N ASN A 219 -5.16 -0.44 17.72
CA ASN A 219 -3.72 -0.20 17.87
C ASN A 219 -2.92 -1.50 17.97
N LEU A 220 -3.14 -2.42 17.02
CA LEU A 220 -2.44 -3.71 16.98
C LEU A 220 -0.98 -3.52 16.62
N ALA A 221 -0.10 -4.07 17.44
CA ALA A 221 1.30 -4.18 17.05
C ALA A 221 1.45 -5.11 15.81
N PRO A 222 2.39 -4.84 14.89
CA PRO A 222 2.54 -5.60 13.66
C PRO A 222 2.64 -7.11 13.83
N ARG A 223 3.36 -7.56 14.86
CA ARG A 223 3.45 -9.01 15.18
C ARG A 223 2.12 -9.62 15.62
N GLN A 224 1.26 -8.86 16.29
CA GLN A 224 -0.07 -9.32 16.67
C GLN A 224 -0.97 -9.42 15.46
N HIS A 225 -0.92 -8.41 14.60
CA HIS A 225 -1.64 -8.41 13.35
C HIS A 225 -1.22 -9.60 12.48
N ALA A 226 0.08 -9.81 12.25
CA ALA A 226 0.61 -10.92 11.46
C ALA A 226 0.18 -12.30 11.99
N ARG A 227 0.14 -12.50 13.32
CA ARG A 227 -0.38 -13.74 13.93
C ARG A 227 -1.87 -13.96 13.67
N LYS A 228 -2.65 -12.89 13.57
CA LYS A 228 -4.10 -12.96 13.33
C LYS A 228 -4.42 -13.11 11.84
N MET A 229 -3.69 -12.49 10.97
CA MET A 229 -3.92 -12.53 9.51
C MET A 229 -3.84 -13.94 8.92
N ARG A 230 -3.01 -14.81 9.45
CA ARG A 230 -2.81 -16.18 8.95
C ARG A 230 -2.68 -16.18 7.41
N VAL A 231 -1.77 -15.40 6.89
CA VAL A 231 -1.62 -15.04 5.47
C VAL A 231 -1.68 -16.24 4.52
N GLY A 232 -1.27 -17.43 4.92
CA GLY A 232 -1.35 -18.64 4.09
C GLY A 232 -2.76 -19.20 3.85
N LYS A 233 -3.83 -18.48 4.22
CA LYS A 233 -5.22 -18.93 4.04
C LYS A 233 -6.02 -18.10 3.02
N VAL A 234 -5.44 -17.07 2.45
CA VAL A 234 -6.06 -16.28 1.38
C VAL A 234 -5.91 -17.03 0.06
N THR A 235 -7.00 -17.25 -0.65
CA THR A 235 -7.01 -17.87 -1.98
C THR A 235 -7.03 -16.83 -3.08
N TYR A 236 -6.83 -17.27 -4.33
CA TYR A 236 -6.96 -16.43 -5.52
C TYR A 236 -8.33 -15.70 -5.55
N ALA A 237 -9.42 -16.45 -5.37
CA ALA A 237 -10.78 -15.90 -5.41
C ALA A 237 -11.01 -14.81 -4.35
N GLU A 238 -10.39 -14.94 -3.20
CA GLU A 238 -10.51 -14.00 -2.07
C GLU A 238 -9.70 -12.73 -2.30
N ALA A 239 -8.49 -12.86 -2.84
CA ALA A 239 -7.69 -11.71 -3.26
C ALA A 239 -8.37 -10.95 -4.41
N TYR A 240 -8.87 -11.67 -5.42
CA TYR A 240 -9.66 -11.10 -6.52
C TYR A 240 -10.87 -10.33 -5.99
N ARG A 241 -11.66 -10.95 -5.09
CA ARG A 241 -12.83 -10.31 -4.48
C ARG A 241 -12.48 -9.01 -3.76
N ALA A 242 -11.42 -9.00 -2.95
CA ALA A 242 -11.01 -7.83 -2.18
C ALA A 242 -10.64 -6.65 -3.07
N VAL A 243 -9.92 -6.90 -4.16
CA VAL A 243 -9.54 -5.86 -5.12
C VAL A 243 -10.74 -5.41 -5.93
N SER A 244 -11.55 -6.35 -6.44
CA SER A 244 -12.75 -6.05 -7.26
C SER A 244 -13.75 -5.18 -6.49
N GLU A 245 -13.93 -5.40 -5.18
CA GLU A 245 -14.84 -4.61 -4.34
C GLU A 245 -14.54 -3.11 -4.44
N TYR A 246 -13.27 -2.72 -4.33
CA TYR A 246 -12.90 -1.32 -4.42
C TYR A 246 -12.79 -0.83 -5.86
N ARG A 247 -12.32 -1.66 -6.79
CA ARG A 247 -12.26 -1.28 -8.21
C ARG A 247 -13.63 -0.99 -8.82
N LEU A 248 -14.66 -1.75 -8.44
CA LEU A 248 -16.03 -1.51 -8.90
C LEU A 248 -16.64 -0.26 -8.27
N ARG A 249 -16.33 -0.01 -7.00
CA ARG A 249 -16.90 1.10 -6.24
C ARG A 249 -16.20 2.44 -6.49
N TYR A 250 -14.89 2.39 -6.74
CA TYR A 250 -14.02 3.57 -6.95
C TYR A 250 -13.13 3.35 -8.20
N PRO A 251 -13.72 3.36 -9.40
CA PRO A 251 -12.99 3.03 -10.64
C PRO A 251 -11.88 4.02 -11.00
N GLU A 252 -11.94 5.24 -10.46
CA GLU A 252 -10.93 6.29 -10.63
C GLU A 252 -9.69 6.11 -9.75
N LYS A 253 -9.74 5.24 -8.73
CA LYS A 253 -8.64 5.05 -7.78
C LYS A 253 -7.80 3.82 -8.12
N ALA A 254 -6.49 3.92 -7.90
CA ALA A 254 -5.64 2.74 -7.92
C ALA A 254 -5.95 1.85 -6.70
N VAL A 255 -5.95 0.53 -6.88
CA VAL A 255 -6.12 -0.43 -5.77
C VAL A 255 -4.92 -1.35 -5.75
N THR A 256 -4.17 -1.34 -4.64
CA THR A 256 -3.03 -2.23 -4.41
C THR A 256 -3.37 -3.28 -3.35
N TYR A 257 -2.75 -4.44 -3.48
CA TYR A 257 -2.93 -5.54 -2.54
C TYR A 257 -1.57 -6.17 -2.22
N TYR A 258 -1.32 -6.44 -0.95
CA TYR A 258 -0.06 -7.03 -0.51
C TYR A 258 0.00 -8.54 -0.83
N ALA A 259 0.55 -8.87 -2.00
CA ALA A 259 0.62 -10.24 -2.53
C ALA A 259 2.05 -10.81 -2.64
N GLN A 260 3.00 -10.22 -1.95
CA GLN A 260 4.44 -10.34 -2.20
C GLN A 260 5.02 -11.77 -2.22
N ASN A 261 4.44 -12.70 -1.47
CA ASN A 261 4.98 -14.06 -1.35
C ASN A 261 4.13 -15.12 -2.09
N TYR A 262 3.16 -14.70 -2.89
CA TYR A 262 2.16 -15.59 -3.51
C TYR A 262 1.95 -15.19 -4.97
N PRO A 263 2.66 -15.82 -5.93
CA PRO A 263 2.53 -15.51 -7.37
C PRO A 263 1.08 -15.52 -7.86
N ALA A 264 0.30 -16.54 -7.48
CA ALA A 264 -1.10 -16.62 -7.88
C ALA A 264 -1.95 -15.45 -7.34
N MET A 265 -1.61 -14.87 -6.17
CA MET A 265 -2.29 -13.68 -5.67
C MET A 265 -1.95 -12.44 -6.48
N ALA A 266 -0.73 -12.32 -7.01
CA ALA A 266 -0.37 -11.22 -7.89
C ALA A 266 -1.22 -11.23 -9.17
N TRP A 267 -1.48 -12.39 -9.73
CA TRP A 267 -2.40 -12.57 -10.86
C TRP A 267 -3.84 -12.23 -10.48
N ALA A 268 -4.30 -12.61 -9.29
CA ALA A 268 -5.63 -12.22 -8.80
C ALA A 268 -5.78 -10.70 -8.73
N VAL A 269 -4.74 -10.00 -8.26
CA VAL A 269 -4.72 -8.53 -8.22
C VAL A 269 -4.84 -7.95 -9.63
N ALA A 270 -4.03 -8.41 -10.57
CA ALA A 270 -4.06 -7.96 -11.96
C ALA A 270 -5.43 -8.21 -12.60
N MET A 271 -5.94 -9.45 -12.50
CA MET A 271 -7.21 -9.85 -13.10
C MET A 271 -8.43 -9.17 -12.49
N ALA A 272 -8.32 -8.64 -11.27
CA ALA A 272 -9.33 -7.80 -10.65
C ALA A 272 -9.22 -6.32 -11.04
N GLY A 273 -8.29 -5.96 -11.93
CA GLY A 273 -8.02 -4.57 -12.30
C GLY A 273 -7.24 -3.78 -11.25
N GLY A 274 -6.54 -4.48 -10.35
CA GLY A 274 -5.68 -3.86 -9.35
C GLY A 274 -4.40 -3.29 -9.95
N SER A 275 -3.78 -2.39 -9.23
CA SER A 275 -2.59 -1.64 -9.64
C SER A 275 -1.32 -2.25 -9.06
N CYS A 276 -0.21 -2.09 -9.76
CA CYS A 276 1.11 -2.59 -9.37
C CYS A 276 1.12 -4.08 -8.96
N PRO A 277 0.51 -4.99 -9.73
CA PRO A 277 0.55 -6.40 -9.42
C PRO A 277 2.00 -6.88 -9.48
N GLN A 278 2.45 -7.61 -8.47
CA GLN A 278 3.84 -8.07 -8.40
C GLN A 278 4.04 -9.37 -9.18
N ILE A 279 3.69 -9.38 -10.45
CA ILE A 279 3.89 -10.52 -11.34
C ILE A 279 5.33 -10.49 -11.86
N LYS A 280 6.04 -11.60 -11.69
CA LYS A 280 7.43 -11.71 -12.13
C LYS A 280 7.53 -12.14 -13.59
N GLY A 281 8.51 -11.61 -14.31
CA GLY A 281 8.93 -12.11 -15.60
C GLY A 281 8.01 -11.83 -16.79
N VAL A 282 6.88 -11.16 -16.58
CA VAL A 282 5.96 -10.79 -17.68
C VAL A 282 6.54 -9.68 -18.53
N SER A 283 6.19 -9.69 -19.82
CA SER A 283 6.61 -8.65 -20.76
C SER A 283 5.94 -7.30 -20.48
N GLU A 284 6.61 -6.23 -20.90
CA GLU A 284 6.01 -4.89 -20.86
C GLU A 284 4.73 -4.81 -21.71
N GLU A 285 4.68 -5.52 -22.83
CA GLU A 285 3.51 -5.61 -23.71
C GLU A 285 2.29 -6.17 -22.98
N LEU A 286 2.48 -7.24 -22.18
CA LEU A 286 1.40 -7.81 -21.37
C LEU A 286 0.97 -6.85 -20.25
N LEU A 287 1.90 -6.16 -19.59
CA LEU A 287 1.57 -5.14 -18.59
C LEU A 287 0.76 -3.99 -19.20
N GLN A 288 1.11 -3.54 -20.41
CA GLN A 288 0.34 -2.56 -21.16
C GLN A 288 -1.03 -3.09 -21.57
N ALA A 289 -1.16 -4.38 -21.89
CA ALA A 289 -2.45 -5.00 -22.17
C ALA A 289 -3.35 -5.00 -20.91
N PHE A 290 -2.81 -5.32 -19.74
CA PHE A 290 -3.54 -5.15 -18.47
C PHE A 290 -4.02 -3.73 -18.24
N ALA A 291 -3.18 -2.73 -18.50
CA ALA A 291 -3.55 -1.33 -18.33
C ALA A 291 -4.70 -0.86 -19.26
N ARG A 292 -4.87 -1.54 -20.39
CA ARG A 292 -5.93 -1.21 -21.37
C ARG A 292 -7.22 -2.01 -21.16
N THR A 293 -7.15 -3.16 -20.48
CA THR A 293 -8.28 -4.06 -20.28
C THR A 293 -9.05 -3.75 -19.00
N VAL A 294 -10.28 -4.21 -18.93
CA VAL A 294 -11.12 -4.12 -17.74
C VAL A 294 -11.61 -5.50 -17.32
N PRO A 295 -11.72 -5.79 -16.01
CA PRO A 295 -12.29 -7.04 -15.55
C PRO A 295 -13.72 -7.22 -16.05
N MET A 296 -14.04 -8.42 -16.54
CA MET A 296 -15.41 -8.78 -16.86
C MET A 296 -16.13 -9.29 -15.62
N GLU A 297 -17.46 -9.06 -15.58
CA GLU A 297 -18.30 -9.65 -14.55
C GLU A 297 -18.17 -11.18 -14.59
N ARG A 298 -17.76 -11.75 -13.46
CA ARG A 298 -17.49 -13.18 -13.38
C ARG A 298 -18.77 -14.01 -13.55
N LYS A 299 -18.85 -14.75 -14.61
CA LYS A 299 -19.77 -15.88 -14.74
C LYS A 299 -19.25 -17.03 -13.87
N ALA A 300 -20.12 -17.75 -13.18
CA ALA A 300 -19.71 -18.82 -12.27
C ALA A 300 -18.66 -19.77 -12.91
N GLY A 301 -17.57 -20.06 -12.18
CA GLY A 301 -16.49 -20.95 -12.66
C GLY A 301 -15.10 -20.50 -12.21
N ASP A 302 -14.10 -21.25 -12.66
CA ASP A 302 -12.68 -21.07 -12.32
C ASP A 302 -11.91 -20.25 -13.37
N VAL A 303 -12.64 -19.45 -14.17
CA VAL A 303 -12.10 -18.61 -15.26
C VAL A 303 -12.37 -17.14 -14.96
N TYR A 304 -11.34 -16.32 -15.12
CA TYR A 304 -11.36 -14.88 -14.91
C TYR A 304 -10.93 -14.19 -16.20
N GLU A 305 -11.63 -13.15 -16.61
CA GLU A 305 -11.42 -12.48 -17.89
C GLU A 305 -11.18 -10.98 -17.70
N MET A 306 -10.21 -10.45 -18.42
CA MET A 306 -10.05 -9.00 -18.64
C MET A 306 -10.10 -8.71 -20.12
N VAL A 307 -10.90 -7.75 -20.51
CA VAL A 307 -11.22 -7.52 -21.93
C VAL A 307 -11.08 -6.03 -22.30
N LYS A 308 -10.45 -5.81 -23.45
CA LYS A 308 -10.69 -4.66 -24.29
C LYS A 308 -11.19 -5.18 -25.64
N SER A 309 -12.45 -4.99 -25.91
CA SER A 309 -13.26 -5.69 -26.93
C SER A 309 -12.67 -5.75 -28.34
N ASP A 310 -11.78 -4.83 -28.67
CA ASP A 310 -11.21 -4.67 -30.01
C ASP A 310 -9.70 -5.01 -30.11
N THR A 311 -9.01 -5.24 -28.96
CA THR A 311 -7.55 -5.48 -28.99
C THR A 311 -7.09 -6.65 -28.17
N ASP A 312 -7.50 -6.76 -26.92
CA ASP A 312 -6.91 -7.72 -25.97
C ASP A 312 -7.96 -8.45 -25.14
N ILE A 313 -7.76 -9.74 -24.97
CA ILE A 313 -8.47 -10.57 -23.99
C ILE A 313 -7.44 -11.34 -23.19
N ILE A 314 -7.40 -11.10 -21.87
CA ILE A 314 -6.52 -11.81 -20.94
C ILE A 314 -7.37 -12.71 -20.07
N ILE A 315 -7.01 -13.97 -19.94
CA ILE A 315 -7.79 -14.99 -19.25
C ILE A 315 -6.89 -15.70 -18.26
N TYR A 316 -7.31 -15.75 -17.01
CA TYR A 316 -6.73 -16.63 -16.00
C TYR A 316 -7.66 -17.80 -15.75
N SER A 317 -7.16 -19.03 -15.83
CA SER A 317 -7.93 -20.25 -15.63
C SER A 317 -7.28 -21.17 -14.61
N HIS A 318 -8.07 -21.65 -13.65
CA HIS A 318 -7.72 -22.75 -12.75
C HIS A 318 -8.09 -24.13 -13.35
N SER A 319 -8.72 -24.15 -14.53
CA SER A 319 -9.21 -25.38 -15.16
C SER A 319 -8.23 -25.88 -16.20
N LYS A 320 -7.95 -27.19 -16.17
CA LYS A 320 -7.25 -27.88 -17.26
C LYS A 320 -8.14 -28.16 -18.47
N SER A 321 -9.46 -28.05 -18.30
CA SER A 321 -10.42 -28.35 -19.36
C SER A 321 -10.47 -27.25 -20.39
N LYS A 322 -10.85 -27.60 -21.61
CA LYS A 322 -11.22 -26.65 -22.64
C LYS A 322 -12.45 -25.85 -22.22
N PHE A 323 -12.50 -24.60 -22.62
CA PHE A 323 -13.67 -23.74 -22.44
C PHE A 323 -13.81 -22.75 -23.59
N THR A 324 -15.01 -22.25 -23.82
CA THR A 324 -15.30 -21.35 -24.94
C THR A 324 -15.57 -19.94 -24.38
N ILE A 325 -14.99 -18.94 -25.06
CA ILE A 325 -15.21 -17.53 -24.78
C ILE A 325 -15.77 -16.81 -26.02
N PRO A 326 -16.58 -15.77 -25.81
CA PRO A 326 -16.98 -14.87 -26.90
C PRO A 326 -15.76 -14.00 -27.30
N VAL A 327 -15.51 -13.91 -28.60
CA VAL A 327 -14.39 -13.11 -29.16
C VAL A 327 -14.90 -12.37 -30.39
N ALA A 328 -14.62 -11.09 -30.53
CA ALA A 328 -14.98 -10.33 -31.72
C ALA A 328 -14.34 -10.95 -32.98
N ALA A 329 -15.01 -10.88 -34.10
CA ALA A 329 -14.44 -11.41 -35.34
C ALA A 329 -13.15 -10.67 -35.73
N GLY A 330 -12.10 -11.44 -36.07
CA GLY A 330 -10.81 -10.83 -36.36
C GLY A 330 -9.66 -11.84 -36.51
N LYS A 331 -8.46 -11.28 -36.65
CA LYS A 331 -7.22 -12.05 -36.62
C LYS A 331 -6.55 -11.83 -35.27
N TYR A 332 -6.07 -12.90 -34.67
CA TYR A 332 -5.48 -12.88 -33.34
C TYR A 332 -4.21 -13.69 -33.26
N MET A 333 -3.38 -13.33 -32.30
CA MET A 333 -2.30 -14.15 -31.78
C MET A 333 -2.72 -14.66 -30.41
N LEU A 334 -2.57 -15.95 -30.15
CA LEU A 334 -2.78 -16.57 -28.85
C LEU A 334 -1.43 -16.87 -28.21
N LYS A 335 -1.19 -16.30 -27.06
CA LYS A 335 -0.08 -16.63 -26.18
C LYS A 335 -0.58 -17.35 -24.93
N GLN A 336 0.22 -18.25 -24.39
CA GLN A 336 0.08 -18.80 -23.04
C GLN A 336 1.19 -18.21 -22.18
N VAL A 337 0.85 -17.85 -20.95
CA VAL A 337 1.81 -17.28 -19.99
C VAL A 337 1.89 -18.20 -18.78
N ASN A 338 3.10 -18.55 -18.41
CA ASN A 338 3.36 -19.34 -17.21
C ASN A 338 3.11 -18.47 -15.95
N VAL A 339 2.29 -18.96 -15.04
CA VAL A 339 1.89 -18.21 -13.83
C VAL A 339 3.06 -17.94 -12.87
N GLU A 340 4.03 -18.86 -12.79
CA GLU A 340 5.15 -18.75 -11.86
C GLU A 340 6.32 -17.92 -12.42
N SER A 341 6.67 -18.17 -13.69
CA SER A 341 7.82 -17.52 -14.34
C SER A 341 7.48 -16.25 -15.10
N GLY A 342 6.21 -16.09 -15.53
CA GLY A 342 5.79 -15.02 -16.44
C GLY A 342 6.21 -15.25 -17.91
N GLU A 343 6.83 -16.39 -18.22
CA GLU A 343 7.30 -16.70 -19.57
C GLU A 343 6.13 -16.86 -20.53
N GLU A 344 6.22 -16.20 -21.69
CA GLU A 344 5.22 -16.21 -22.74
C GLU A 344 5.57 -17.21 -23.83
N CYS A 345 4.63 -18.07 -24.21
CA CYS A 345 4.75 -19.00 -25.33
C CYS A 345 3.63 -18.72 -26.35
N ILE A 346 4.00 -18.53 -27.61
CA ILE A 346 3.01 -18.37 -28.69
C ILE A 346 2.43 -19.73 -29.03
N ILE A 347 1.12 -19.89 -28.83
CA ILE A 347 0.37 -21.09 -29.22
C ILE A 347 -0.04 -21.03 -30.70
N ASP A 348 -0.57 -19.88 -31.12
CA ASP A 348 -0.96 -19.63 -32.52
C ASP A 348 -0.83 -18.15 -32.84
N ASN A 349 -0.16 -17.84 -33.93
CA ASN A 349 0.08 -16.46 -34.37
C ASN A 349 -0.81 -16.02 -35.55
N ARG A 350 -1.77 -16.85 -36.00
CA ARG A 350 -2.61 -16.61 -37.20
C ARG A 350 -4.07 -17.03 -37.00
N LEU A 351 -4.57 -17.02 -35.80
CA LEU A 351 -5.95 -17.36 -35.50
C LEU A 351 -6.92 -16.45 -36.26
N ARG A 352 -7.91 -17.05 -36.93
CA ARG A 352 -9.07 -16.34 -37.46
C ARG A 352 -10.29 -16.74 -36.65
N ILE A 353 -10.88 -15.79 -35.95
CA ILE A 353 -12.02 -16.00 -35.06
C ILE A 353 -13.25 -15.33 -35.62
N SER A 354 -14.41 -15.99 -35.49
CA SER A 354 -15.71 -15.50 -35.96
C SER A 354 -16.79 -15.61 -34.89
N GLY A 355 -16.61 -14.90 -33.76
CA GLY A 355 -17.64 -14.77 -32.72
C GLY A 355 -17.38 -15.59 -31.45
N GLN A 356 -16.74 -16.75 -31.53
CA GLN A 356 -16.38 -17.59 -30.37
C GLN A 356 -15.05 -18.29 -30.62
N TYR A 357 -14.34 -18.59 -29.52
CA TYR A 357 -13.09 -19.34 -29.60
C TYR A 357 -13.00 -20.35 -28.44
N GLU A 358 -12.63 -21.59 -28.75
CA GLU A 358 -12.34 -22.63 -27.75
C GLU A 358 -10.89 -22.50 -27.31
N ILE A 359 -10.67 -22.09 -26.07
CA ILE A 359 -9.35 -22.08 -25.44
C ILE A 359 -8.89 -23.54 -25.25
N PRO A 360 -7.66 -23.90 -25.68
CA PRO A 360 -7.16 -25.25 -25.58
C PRO A 360 -7.02 -25.70 -24.12
N ALA A 361 -7.04 -27.02 -23.91
CA ALA A 361 -6.76 -27.61 -22.61
C ALA A 361 -5.36 -27.25 -22.11
N ALA A 362 -5.23 -26.86 -20.85
CA ALA A 362 -3.97 -26.51 -20.24
C ALA A 362 -3.17 -27.76 -19.82
N SER A 363 -1.86 -27.69 -19.93
CA SER A 363 -0.94 -28.69 -19.37
C SER A 363 -0.76 -28.56 -17.85
N GLN A 364 -1.01 -27.38 -17.30
CA GLN A 364 -0.86 -27.04 -15.88
C GLN A 364 -2.24 -26.71 -15.26
N GLU A 365 -2.31 -26.73 -13.93
CA GLU A 365 -3.56 -26.40 -13.20
C GLU A 365 -3.92 -24.94 -13.29
N GLU A 366 -2.93 -24.05 -13.40
CA GLU A 366 -3.12 -22.62 -13.52
C GLU A 366 -2.43 -22.11 -14.77
N CYS A 367 -3.17 -21.43 -15.61
CA CYS A 367 -2.68 -20.88 -16.87
C CYS A 367 -3.26 -19.50 -17.13
N VAL A 368 -2.46 -18.66 -17.76
CA VAL A 368 -2.92 -17.41 -18.33
C VAL A 368 -2.86 -17.50 -19.85
N TYR A 369 -3.92 -17.07 -20.51
CA TYR A 369 -3.99 -16.94 -21.96
C TYR A 369 -4.16 -15.47 -22.32
N TRP A 370 -3.47 -15.06 -23.36
CA TRP A 370 -3.59 -13.72 -23.89
C TRP A 370 -3.88 -13.79 -25.39
N LEU A 371 -5.11 -13.38 -25.77
CA LEU A 371 -5.47 -13.15 -27.16
C LEU A 371 -5.22 -11.68 -27.49
N HIS A 372 -4.31 -11.43 -28.39
CA HIS A 372 -3.97 -10.13 -28.90
C HIS A 372 -4.41 -10.02 -30.36
N ARG A 373 -5.20 -8.98 -30.69
CA ARG A 373 -5.67 -8.75 -32.06
C ARG A 373 -4.54 -8.18 -32.92
N LEU A 374 -4.39 -8.77 -34.14
CA LEU A 374 -3.37 -8.40 -35.11
C LEU A 374 -3.85 -7.32 -36.07
#